data_62a72e2b7dc89b2937f17ea7d9fcd2e4
#
_entry.id   62a72e2b7dc89b2937f17ea7d9fcd2e4
#
_cell.length_a   1.000
_cell.length_b   1.000
_cell.length_c   1.000
_cell.angle_alpha   90.00
_cell.angle_beta   90.00
_cell.angle_gamma   90.00
#
_symmetry.space_group_name_H-M   'P 1'
#
loop_
_entity.id
_entity.type
_entity.pdbx_description
1 polymer ?
#
loop_
_entity_poly.entity_id
_entity_poly.type
_entity_poly.pdbx_seq_one_letter_code
_entity_poly.pdbx_strand_id
1 'polypeptide(L)'
;MKIKREDIRNIAIIAHVDHGKTTLVDQLLKQSGVFRANQEVEERVMDSNDIERERGITILSKNTAVFYKGVKINIIDTPGHADFGGEVERVLKMVDGVVLVVDAFEGPMPQTKFVLQKALDLDLRVIVCIIKIDRPEARPEAVIDETLELFMDLDASDEQLDCPFVYASARAGFAKKELDDPEVDMSPLFETIIDYIPEPEGDPDAETQVLISTIDYNEFVGRIGIGKIDSGSLKLNQDCVIVNHHDPDKMKKVKIGKLYVFDGLKRVEVQSATIGEIVAISGIPDIHIGDTLCSPEKPEAIPFQKISEPTISMNFMVNDSPLAGQEGKFITSRHLRDRLFRELNTDVSLRVEETESADCFKVSGRGELHLSVLIENMRREGFEFAVSKAEVIYKYDERNRKLEPMELAYVDVPDEFTGAVIQKLTSRKGELQGMSPTNGGYTRLEFSIPSRGLIGYRGEFMTDTKGNGILNTSFDGYAPFKGELSYRKTGSLIAFEAGESITYGLFNAQERGTLFIGPGVKVYSGMVVGQSPKAEDIEINVCKTKKLTNTRSSSADEALKLVPPKIMSLEQCLDFIDTDELLEITPTSLRIRKKILDPTLRKRAMISKKSQM
;
A
#
# COMPACT_ATOMS: atom_id res chain seq x y z
N MET A 1 14.84 -20.67 -33.91
CA MET A 1 13.48 -21.12 -34.25
C MET A 1 12.58 -20.96 -33.04
N LYS A 2 11.44 -20.29 -33.19
CA LYS A 2 10.54 -20.10 -32.03
C LYS A 2 10.01 -21.46 -31.58
N ILE A 3 10.11 -21.71 -30.26
CA ILE A 3 9.56 -22.89 -29.59
C ILE A 3 8.55 -22.44 -28.55
N LYS A 4 7.63 -23.31 -28.18
CA LYS A 4 6.72 -23.15 -27.05
C LYS A 4 7.22 -23.95 -25.87
N ARG A 5 7.19 -23.33 -24.67
CA ARG A 5 7.58 -23.98 -23.42
C ARG A 5 6.36 -24.60 -22.73
N GLU A 6 5.99 -25.80 -23.22
CA GLU A 6 4.84 -26.55 -22.66
C GLU A 6 4.97 -26.89 -21.18
N ASP A 7 6.21 -26.89 -20.66
CA ASP A 7 6.58 -27.22 -19.30
C ASP A 7 6.48 -26.03 -18.32
N ILE A 8 6.10 -24.82 -18.77
CA ILE A 8 6.01 -23.61 -17.94
C ILE A 8 4.69 -22.89 -18.19
N ARG A 9 4.13 -22.30 -17.10
CA ARG A 9 3.06 -21.28 -17.11
C ARG A 9 3.44 -20.15 -16.18
N ASN A 10 3.25 -18.90 -16.59
CA ASN A 10 3.49 -17.72 -15.80
C ASN A 10 2.18 -17.00 -15.53
N ILE A 11 1.76 -16.91 -14.29
CA ILE A 11 0.51 -16.29 -13.90
C ILE A 11 0.70 -15.24 -12.81
N ALA A 12 -0.12 -14.20 -12.83
CA ALA A 12 -0.32 -13.31 -11.70
C ALA A 12 -1.67 -13.58 -11.05
N ILE A 13 -1.73 -13.49 -9.74
CA ILE A 13 -2.99 -13.56 -9.00
C ILE A 13 -3.38 -12.15 -8.59
N ILE A 14 -4.53 -11.69 -9.07
CA ILE A 14 -5.09 -10.37 -8.81
C ILE A 14 -6.41 -10.52 -8.03
N ALA A 15 -6.59 -9.69 -7.01
CA ALA A 15 -7.78 -9.71 -6.18
C ALA A 15 -7.96 -8.37 -5.48
N HIS A 16 -9.19 -8.09 -5.06
CA HIS A 16 -9.43 -7.06 -4.06
C HIS A 16 -8.86 -7.47 -2.70
N VAL A 17 -8.61 -6.50 -1.84
CA VAL A 17 -8.25 -6.72 -0.43
C VAL A 17 -9.32 -7.59 0.23
N ASP A 18 -8.91 -8.53 1.06
CA ASP A 18 -9.78 -9.48 1.79
C ASP A 18 -10.59 -10.48 0.93
N HIS A 19 -10.47 -10.49 -0.39
CA HIS A 19 -11.07 -11.53 -1.23
C HIS A 19 -10.42 -12.92 -1.06
N GLY A 20 -9.33 -13.05 -0.30
CA GLY A 20 -8.74 -14.35 0.04
C GLY A 20 -7.62 -14.80 -0.89
N LYS A 21 -7.00 -13.87 -1.62
CA LYS A 21 -5.87 -14.12 -2.53
C LYS A 21 -4.74 -14.92 -1.87
N THR A 22 -4.22 -14.45 -0.73
CA THR A 22 -3.13 -15.13 0.00
C THR A 22 -3.51 -16.52 0.45
N THR A 23 -4.76 -16.71 0.90
CA THR A 23 -5.28 -18.04 1.29
C THR A 23 -5.34 -18.99 0.09
N LEU A 24 -5.70 -18.49 -1.10
CA LEU A 24 -5.69 -19.27 -2.34
C LEU A 24 -4.27 -19.71 -2.69
N VAL A 25 -3.31 -18.79 -2.68
CA VAL A 25 -1.89 -19.10 -2.96
C VAL A 25 -1.34 -20.13 -1.97
N ASP A 26 -1.67 -19.99 -0.68
CA ASP A 26 -1.28 -20.96 0.34
C ASP A 26 -1.81 -22.37 0.04
N GLN A 27 -3.05 -22.49 -0.45
CA GLN A 27 -3.62 -23.78 -0.81
C GLN A 27 -2.96 -24.37 -2.06
N LEU A 28 -2.67 -23.55 -3.06
CA LEU A 28 -1.93 -24.01 -4.23
C LEU A 28 -0.54 -24.53 -3.84
N LEU A 29 0.18 -23.82 -2.96
CA LEU A 29 1.47 -24.25 -2.43
C LEU A 29 1.38 -25.55 -1.62
N LYS A 30 0.36 -25.71 -0.78
CA LYS A 30 0.15 -26.91 0.05
C LYS A 30 -0.13 -28.14 -0.82
N GLN A 31 -1.02 -27.99 -1.81
CA GLN A 31 -1.48 -29.11 -2.61
C GLN A 31 -0.54 -29.48 -3.78
N SER A 32 0.37 -28.59 -4.17
CA SER A 32 1.42 -28.89 -5.15
C SER A 32 2.59 -29.71 -4.60
N GLY A 33 2.60 -30.04 -3.29
CA GLY A 33 3.64 -30.85 -2.68
C GLY A 33 4.94 -30.10 -2.35
N VAL A 34 4.93 -28.77 -2.39
CA VAL A 34 6.07 -27.92 -1.98
C VAL A 34 6.43 -28.11 -0.50
N PHE A 35 5.44 -28.41 0.33
CA PHE A 35 5.64 -28.71 1.75
C PHE A 35 5.65 -30.21 2.03
N ARG A 36 6.50 -30.64 2.98
CA ARG A 36 6.51 -32.04 3.42
C ARG A 36 5.22 -32.35 4.21
N ALA A 37 4.69 -33.55 4.08
CA ALA A 37 3.43 -34.00 4.67
C ALA A 37 3.28 -33.77 6.20
N ASN A 38 4.40 -33.64 6.93
CA ASN A 38 4.43 -33.41 8.38
C ASN A 38 4.95 -32.02 8.78
N GLN A 39 5.04 -31.08 7.83
CA GLN A 39 5.48 -29.72 8.12
C GLN A 39 4.25 -28.89 8.52
N GLU A 40 4.21 -28.44 9.77
CA GLU A 40 3.26 -27.40 10.18
C GLU A 40 3.62 -26.11 9.42
N VAL A 41 2.72 -25.67 8.57
CA VAL A 41 2.85 -24.47 7.77
C VAL A 41 1.97 -23.41 8.41
N GLU A 42 2.56 -22.31 8.83
CA GLU A 42 1.81 -21.14 9.31
C GLU A 42 0.84 -20.68 8.20
N GLU A 43 -0.32 -20.17 8.58
CA GLU A 43 -1.22 -19.53 7.63
C GLU A 43 -0.55 -18.27 7.06
N ARG A 44 -0.84 -17.93 5.79
CA ARG A 44 -0.28 -16.78 5.06
C ARG A 44 1.25 -16.87 4.90
N VAL A 45 1.72 -17.99 4.40
CA VAL A 45 3.16 -18.26 4.19
C VAL A 45 3.82 -17.23 3.27
N MET A 46 3.06 -16.68 2.33
CA MET A 46 3.54 -15.63 1.42
C MET A 46 3.68 -14.27 2.11
N ASP A 47 2.90 -13.99 3.16
CA ASP A 47 2.98 -12.72 3.89
C ASP A 47 4.17 -12.74 4.85
N SER A 48 5.35 -12.41 4.34
CA SER A 48 6.61 -12.43 5.10
C SER A 48 6.77 -11.25 6.06
N ASN A 49 5.97 -10.19 5.89
CA ASN A 49 5.98 -9.01 6.74
C ASN A 49 4.84 -9.08 7.76
N ASP A 50 5.15 -8.84 9.04
CA ASP A 50 4.13 -8.82 10.11
C ASP A 50 3.00 -7.81 9.84
N ILE A 51 3.31 -6.70 9.15
CA ILE A 51 2.31 -5.69 8.77
C ILE A 51 1.34 -6.25 7.71
N GLU A 52 1.83 -7.02 6.73
CA GLU A 52 0.97 -7.68 5.75
C GLU A 52 0.01 -8.66 6.44
N ARG A 53 0.53 -9.46 7.40
CA ARG A 53 -0.28 -10.41 8.18
C ARG A 53 -1.34 -9.72 9.03
N GLU A 54 -0.99 -8.65 9.72
CA GLU A 54 -1.89 -7.90 10.61
C GLU A 54 -2.97 -7.14 9.83
N ARG A 55 -2.60 -6.55 8.69
CA ARG A 55 -3.52 -5.75 7.87
C ARG A 55 -4.29 -6.56 6.85
N GLY A 56 -3.89 -7.81 6.60
CA GLY A 56 -4.51 -8.67 5.59
C GLY A 56 -4.25 -8.24 4.14
N ILE A 57 -3.24 -7.39 3.89
CA ILE A 57 -2.93 -6.85 2.57
C ILE A 57 -1.55 -7.29 2.09
N THR A 58 -1.41 -7.60 0.80
CA THR A 58 -0.10 -7.76 0.17
C THR A 58 0.47 -6.38 -0.17
N ILE A 59 1.67 -6.09 0.30
CA ILE A 59 2.37 -4.81 0.09
C ILE A 59 3.37 -4.94 -1.05
N LEU A 60 4.17 -6.02 -1.04
CA LEU A 60 5.18 -6.29 -2.05
C LEU A 60 4.81 -7.53 -2.86
N SER A 61 5.05 -7.46 -4.18
CA SER A 61 4.88 -8.61 -5.06
C SER A 61 5.86 -9.72 -4.69
N LYS A 62 5.39 -10.95 -4.68
CA LYS A 62 6.20 -12.13 -4.36
C LYS A 62 6.11 -13.16 -5.44
N ASN A 63 7.27 -13.74 -5.75
CA ASN A 63 7.37 -14.79 -6.75
C ASN A 63 7.47 -16.16 -6.06
N THR A 64 6.67 -17.10 -6.52
CA THR A 64 6.74 -18.50 -6.13
C THR A 64 6.54 -19.40 -7.35
N ALA A 65 6.86 -20.66 -7.22
CA ALA A 65 6.63 -21.63 -8.27
C ALA A 65 6.09 -22.94 -7.68
N VAL A 66 5.13 -23.53 -8.35
CA VAL A 66 4.55 -24.83 -7.99
C VAL A 66 4.66 -25.79 -9.18
N PHE A 67 4.67 -27.09 -8.91
CA PHE A 67 4.69 -28.11 -9.94
C PHE A 67 3.40 -28.91 -9.92
N TYR A 68 2.75 -29.04 -11.07
CA TYR A 68 1.57 -29.86 -11.21
C TYR A 68 1.63 -30.65 -12.52
N LYS A 69 1.51 -31.98 -12.43
CA LYS A 69 1.60 -32.91 -13.58
C LYS A 69 2.82 -32.69 -14.50
N GLY A 70 3.95 -32.26 -13.92
CA GLY A 70 5.19 -32.02 -14.68
C GLY A 70 5.32 -30.61 -15.27
N VAL A 71 4.30 -29.77 -15.15
CA VAL A 71 4.33 -28.36 -15.54
C VAL A 71 4.71 -27.49 -14.35
N LYS A 72 5.66 -26.59 -14.55
CA LYS A 72 6.02 -25.55 -13.60
C LYS A 72 5.09 -24.36 -13.76
N ILE A 73 4.40 -23.96 -12.71
CA ILE A 73 3.56 -22.78 -12.70
C ILE A 73 4.22 -21.73 -11.82
N ASN A 74 4.78 -20.69 -12.44
CA ASN A 74 5.28 -19.53 -11.74
C ASN A 74 4.09 -18.66 -11.37
N ILE A 75 3.96 -18.36 -10.06
CA ILE A 75 2.86 -17.57 -9.51
C ILE A 75 3.46 -16.28 -8.94
N ILE A 76 2.96 -15.14 -9.41
CA ILE A 76 3.31 -13.85 -8.86
C ILE A 76 2.11 -13.32 -8.07
N ASP A 77 2.31 -13.16 -6.77
CA ASP A 77 1.33 -12.54 -5.89
C ASP A 77 1.43 -11.02 -6.01
N THR A 78 0.33 -10.35 -6.35
CA THR A 78 0.31 -8.90 -6.61
C THR A 78 -0.33 -8.12 -5.47
N PRO A 79 0.14 -6.89 -5.18
CA PRO A 79 -0.58 -6.00 -4.28
C PRO A 79 -1.99 -5.71 -4.78
N GLY A 80 -2.96 -5.70 -3.85
CA GLY A 80 -4.37 -5.40 -4.17
C GLY A 80 -4.74 -3.93 -4.02
N HIS A 81 -3.89 -3.08 -3.45
CA HIS A 81 -4.18 -1.68 -3.16
C HIS A 81 -3.66 -0.74 -4.25
N ALA A 82 -4.45 0.29 -4.60
CA ALA A 82 -4.12 1.25 -5.66
C ALA A 82 -2.78 1.99 -5.46
N ASP A 83 -2.37 2.23 -4.21
CA ASP A 83 -1.08 2.87 -3.88
C ASP A 83 0.12 2.08 -4.41
N PHE A 84 -0.05 0.77 -4.68
CA PHE A 84 0.96 -0.13 -5.23
C PHE A 84 0.73 -0.46 -6.72
N GLY A 85 -0.15 0.26 -7.41
CA GLY A 85 -0.53 0.00 -8.80
C GLY A 85 0.64 -0.08 -9.79
N GLY A 86 1.71 0.66 -9.58
CA GLY A 86 2.90 0.56 -10.43
C GLY A 86 3.70 -0.72 -10.25
N GLU A 87 3.55 -1.45 -9.14
CA GLU A 87 4.12 -2.78 -9.00
C GLU A 87 3.29 -3.79 -9.81
N VAL A 88 1.98 -3.63 -9.79
CA VAL A 88 1.06 -4.47 -10.56
C VAL A 88 1.37 -4.40 -12.06
N GLU A 89 1.52 -3.20 -12.64
CA GLU A 89 1.85 -3.03 -14.05
C GLU A 89 3.15 -3.74 -14.46
N ARG A 90 4.14 -3.72 -13.57
CA ARG A 90 5.44 -4.37 -13.81
C ARG A 90 5.35 -5.88 -13.76
N VAL A 91 4.59 -6.39 -12.79
CA VAL A 91 4.35 -7.83 -12.62
C VAL A 91 3.61 -8.40 -13.82
N LEU A 92 2.59 -7.70 -14.32
CA LEU A 92 1.79 -8.15 -15.47
C LEU A 92 2.62 -8.34 -16.75
N LYS A 93 3.76 -7.65 -16.89
CA LYS A 93 4.70 -7.88 -18.01
C LYS A 93 5.51 -9.17 -17.91
N MET A 94 5.58 -9.79 -16.73
CA MET A 94 6.30 -11.06 -16.54
C MET A 94 5.42 -12.28 -16.73
N VAL A 95 4.11 -12.12 -16.86
CA VAL A 95 3.16 -13.22 -16.92
C VAL A 95 2.51 -13.36 -18.28
N ASP A 96 1.95 -14.53 -18.54
CA ASP A 96 1.27 -14.87 -19.78
C ASP A 96 -0.25 -14.94 -19.57
N GLY A 97 -0.70 -14.86 -18.31
CA GLY A 97 -2.11 -14.74 -17.93
C GLY A 97 -2.30 -14.40 -16.47
N VAL A 98 -3.55 -14.14 -16.10
CA VAL A 98 -3.94 -13.75 -14.74
C VAL A 98 -5.08 -14.61 -14.21
N VAL A 99 -5.07 -14.83 -12.89
CA VAL A 99 -6.19 -15.40 -12.15
C VAL A 99 -6.83 -14.25 -11.37
N LEU A 100 -8.02 -13.84 -11.80
CA LEU A 100 -8.84 -12.85 -11.15
C LEU A 100 -9.67 -13.50 -10.05
N VAL A 101 -9.38 -13.18 -8.80
CA VAL A 101 -10.10 -13.71 -7.62
C VAL A 101 -11.23 -12.76 -7.23
N VAL A 102 -12.46 -13.26 -7.25
CA VAL A 102 -13.68 -12.50 -6.92
C VAL A 102 -14.41 -13.19 -5.79
N ASP A 103 -14.82 -12.44 -4.77
CA ASP A 103 -15.63 -12.97 -3.67
C ASP A 103 -17.05 -13.28 -4.14
N ALA A 104 -17.55 -14.48 -3.83
CA ALA A 104 -18.87 -14.96 -4.26
C ALA A 104 -20.05 -14.16 -3.70
N PHE A 105 -19.83 -13.32 -2.68
CA PHE A 105 -20.85 -12.46 -2.08
C PHE A 105 -20.68 -11.00 -2.52
N GLU A 106 -19.44 -10.46 -2.41
CA GLU A 106 -19.18 -9.04 -2.67
C GLU A 106 -19.16 -8.70 -4.17
N GLY A 107 -18.77 -9.68 -5.02
CA GLY A 107 -18.61 -9.46 -6.45
C GLY A 107 -17.33 -8.67 -6.82
N PRO A 108 -17.23 -8.19 -8.07
CA PRO A 108 -16.07 -7.44 -8.53
C PRO A 108 -16.05 -6.04 -7.90
N MET A 109 -14.92 -5.70 -7.26
CA MET A 109 -14.73 -4.43 -6.55
C MET A 109 -13.95 -3.40 -7.39
N PRO A 110 -14.12 -2.08 -7.15
CA PRO A 110 -13.52 -1.03 -7.97
C PRO A 110 -11.99 -1.09 -8.14
N GLN A 111 -11.26 -1.56 -7.11
CA GLN A 111 -9.80 -1.74 -7.22
C GLN A 111 -9.42 -2.82 -8.24
N THR A 112 -10.26 -3.84 -8.36
CA THR A 112 -10.11 -4.90 -9.36
C THR A 112 -10.18 -4.33 -10.78
N LYS A 113 -11.03 -3.31 -11.02
CA LYS A 113 -11.21 -2.64 -12.31
C LYS A 113 -9.88 -2.14 -12.88
N PHE A 114 -9.09 -1.41 -12.07
CA PHE A 114 -7.79 -0.89 -12.52
C PHE A 114 -6.81 -1.98 -12.95
N VAL A 115 -6.67 -3.03 -12.11
CA VAL A 115 -5.72 -4.12 -12.40
C VAL A 115 -6.19 -4.96 -13.59
N LEU A 116 -7.49 -5.23 -13.67
CA LEU A 116 -8.10 -5.95 -14.79
C LEU A 116 -7.95 -5.17 -16.10
N GLN A 117 -8.20 -3.86 -16.11
CA GLN A 117 -7.98 -3.01 -17.29
C GLN A 117 -6.55 -3.16 -17.81
N LYS A 118 -5.55 -3.12 -16.92
CA LYS A 118 -4.14 -3.28 -17.30
C LYS A 118 -3.83 -4.66 -17.85
N ALA A 119 -4.46 -5.70 -17.33
CA ALA A 119 -4.32 -7.06 -17.85
C ALA A 119 -4.93 -7.19 -19.24
N LEU A 120 -6.12 -6.61 -19.46
CA LEU A 120 -6.79 -6.58 -20.77
C LEU A 120 -6.03 -5.73 -21.79
N ASP A 121 -5.49 -4.56 -21.41
CA ASP A 121 -4.64 -3.70 -22.25
C ASP A 121 -3.37 -4.44 -22.75
N LEU A 122 -2.88 -5.40 -21.97
CA LEU A 122 -1.71 -6.25 -22.32
C LEU A 122 -2.10 -7.54 -23.05
N ASP A 123 -3.38 -7.70 -23.37
CA ASP A 123 -3.93 -8.91 -24.02
C ASP A 123 -3.65 -10.22 -23.25
N LEU A 124 -3.60 -10.13 -21.90
CA LEU A 124 -3.39 -11.29 -21.06
C LEU A 124 -4.67 -12.13 -20.95
N ARG A 125 -4.52 -13.45 -20.97
CA ARG A 125 -5.62 -14.38 -20.72
C ARG A 125 -6.05 -14.29 -19.25
N VAL A 126 -7.36 -14.21 -19.00
CA VAL A 126 -7.94 -14.07 -17.66
C VAL A 126 -8.73 -15.32 -17.29
N ILE A 127 -8.43 -15.91 -16.15
CA ILE A 127 -9.25 -16.93 -15.50
C ILE A 127 -9.96 -16.25 -14.33
N VAL A 128 -11.27 -16.36 -14.26
CA VAL A 128 -12.05 -15.84 -13.13
C VAL A 128 -12.23 -16.93 -12.08
N CYS A 129 -11.68 -16.72 -10.89
CA CYS A 129 -11.84 -17.64 -9.75
C CYS A 129 -12.80 -17.02 -8.73
N ILE A 130 -14.04 -17.51 -8.70
CA ILE A 130 -15.07 -17.11 -7.72
C ILE A 130 -14.80 -17.87 -6.43
N ILE A 131 -14.41 -17.12 -5.38
CA ILE A 131 -13.95 -17.70 -4.13
C ILE A 131 -14.97 -17.52 -3.00
N LYS A 132 -14.82 -18.29 -1.91
CA LYS A 132 -15.71 -18.31 -0.73
C LYS A 132 -17.13 -18.79 -1.05
N ILE A 133 -17.26 -19.71 -1.99
CA ILE A 133 -18.56 -20.33 -2.35
C ILE A 133 -19.18 -21.16 -1.23
N ASP A 134 -18.41 -21.49 -0.20
CA ASP A 134 -18.83 -22.18 1.01
C ASP A 134 -19.64 -21.28 1.98
N ARG A 135 -19.75 -19.98 1.72
CA ARG A 135 -20.53 -19.06 2.55
C ARG A 135 -22.03 -19.18 2.25
N PRO A 136 -22.90 -19.11 3.30
CA PRO A 136 -24.35 -19.18 3.11
C PRO A 136 -24.93 -18.07 2.21
N GLU A 137 -24.27 -16.89 2.20
CA GLU A 137 -24.67 -15.71 1.45
C GLU A 137 -24.08 -15.67 0.02
N ALA A 138 -23.32 -16.71 -0.38
CA ALA A 138 -22.71 -16.75 -1.70
C ALA A 138 -23.76 -16.73 -2.83
N ARG A 139 -23.50 -15.92 -3.86
CA ARG A 139 -24.36 -15.72 -5.04
C ARG A 139 -23.56 -15.86 -6.34
N PRO A 140 -22.89 -16.98 -6.59
CA PRO A 140 -21.89 -17.12 -7.65
C PRO A 140 -22.44 -16.79 -9.05
N GLU A 141 -23.67 -17.16 -9.38
CA GLU A 141 -24.29 -16.86 -10.68
C GLU A 141 -24.41 -15.34 -10.93
N ALA A 142 -24.89 -14.59 -9.93
CA ALA A 142 -24.97 -13.13 -10.03
C ALA A 142 -23.60 -12.48 -10.14
N VAL A 143 -22.58 -13.03 -9.47
CA VAL A 143 -21.19 -12.53 -9.52
C VAL A 143 -20.55 -12.77 -10.89
N ILE A 144 -20.93 -13.85 -11.59
CA ILE A 144 -20.53 -14.09 -13.00
C ILE A 144 -21.04 -12.94 -13.87
N ASP A 145 -22.34 -12.64 -13.79
CA ASP A 145 -22.97 -11.58 -14.59
C ASP A 145 -22.32 -10.23 -14.31
N GLU A 146 -22.14 -9.87 -13.03
CA GLU A 146 -21.45 -8.64 -12.61
C GLU A 146 -19.99 -8.57 -13.10
N THR A 147 -19.31 -9.71 -13.15
CA THR A 147 -17.92 -9.76 -13.64
C THR A 147 -17.87 -9.60 -15.17
N LEU A 148 -18.78 -10.21 -15.90
CA LEU A 148 -18.88 -10.03 -17.35
C LEU A 148 -19.32 -8.61 -17.71
N GLU A 149 -20.21 -7.98 -16.96
CA GLU A 149 -20.54 -6.55 -17.10
C GLU A 149 -19.29 -5.69 -16.91
N LEU A 150 -18.47 -5.98 -15.90
CA LEU A 150 -17.20 -5.27 -15.69
C LEU A 150 -16.25 -5.43 -16.88
N PHE A 151 -16.12 -6.62 -17.48
CA PHE A 151 -15.31 -6.84 -18.67
C PHE A 151 -15.83 -6.01 -19.86
N MET A 152 -17.15 -5.97 -20.06
CA MET A 152 -17.77 -5.13 -21.11
C MET A 152 -17.53 -3.64 -20.87
N ASP A 153 -17.63 -3.17 -19.62
CA ASP A 153 -17.33 -1.78 -19.25
C ASP A 153 -15.86 -1.39 -19.50
N LEU A 154 -14.97 -2.39 -19.57
CA LEU A 154 -13.55 -2.23 -19.83
C LEU A 154 -13.19 -2.46 -21.31
N ASP A 155 -14.17 -2.47 -22.20
CA ASP A 155 -14.00 -2.70 -23.65
C ASP A 155 -13.25 -4.00 -23.96
N ALA A 156 -13.49 -5.07 -23.16
CA ALA A 156 -12.90 -6.39 -23.41
C ALA A 156 -13.35 -6.96 -24.75
N SER A 157 -12.44 -7.63 -25.46
CA SER A 157 -12.75 -8.32 -26.72
C SER A 157 -13.61 -9.57 -26.49
N ASP A 158 -14.28 -10.05 -27.55
CA ASP A 158 -15.07 -11.28 -27.50
C ASP A 158 -14.24 -12.48 -27.00
N GLU A 159 -12.94 -12.55 -27.35
CA GLU A 159 -12.03 -13.60 -26.87
C GLU A 159 -11.72 -13.46 -25.37
N GLN A 160 -11.68 -12.25 -24.85
CA GLN A 160 -11.47 -11.99 -23.43
C GLN A 160 -12.72 -12.23 -22.60
N LEU A 161 -13.92 -12.02 -23.20
CA LEU A 161 -15.21 -12.33 -22.57
C LEU A 161 -15.46 -13.85 -22.47
N ASP A 162 -14.89 -14.65 -23.40
CA ASP A 162 -14.94 -16.13 -23.34
C ASP A 162 -13.89 -16.69 -22.37
N CYS A 163 -13.84 -16.14 -21.15
CA CYS A 163 -12.93 -16.56 -20.10
C CYS A 163 -13.51 -17.68 -19.25
N PRO A 164 -12.70 -18.67 -18.79
CA PRO A 164 -13.17 -19.72 -17.92
C PRO A 164 -13.44 -19.21 -16.50
N PHE A 165 -14.53 -19.73 -15.91
CA PHE A 165 -14.87 -19.53 -14.51
C PHE A 165 -14.51 -20.78 -13.71
N VAL A 166 -13.95 -20.59 -12.51
CA VAL A 166 -13.65 -21.64 -11.54
C VAL A 166 -14.21 -21.24 -10.19
N TYR A 167 -14.88 -22.15 -9.53
CA TYR A 167 -15.48 -21.92 -8.22
C TYR A 167 -14.61 -22.53 -7.13
N ALA A 168 -14.29 -21.81 -6.08
CA ALA A 168 -13.36 -22.31 -5.08
C ALA A 168 -13.70 -21.89 -3.65
N SER A 169 -13.29 -22.74 -2.71
CA SER A 169 -13.13 -22.38 -1.30
C SER A 169 -11.69 -22.61 -0.89
N ALA A 170 -10.91 -21.54 -0.80
CA ALA A 170 -9.53 -21.61 -0.36
C ALA A 170 -9.42 -22.10 1.10
N ARG A 171 -10.39 -21.79 1.95
CA ARG A 171 -10.43 -22.25 3.34
C ARG A 171 -10.65 -23.76 3.44
N ALA A 172 -11.61 -24.28 2.67
CA ALA A 172 -11.90 -25.73 2.62
C ALA A 172 -10.90 -26.49 1.73
N GLY A 173 -10.17 -25.81 0.82
CA GLY A 173 -9.09 -26.38 0.02
C GLY A 173 -9.56 -27.11 -1.24
N PHE A 174 -10.66 -26.67 -1.86
CA PHE A 174 -11.18 -27.26 -3.09
C PHE A 174 -11.50 -26.21 -4.16
N ALA A 175 -11.52 -26.66 -5.42
CA ALA A 175 -12.01 -25.91 -6.57
C ALA A 175 -12.92 -26.80 -7.42
N LYS A 176 -13.77 -26.16 -8.25
CA LYS A 176 -14.74 -26.82 -9.12
C LYS A 176 -14.81 -26.08 -10.45
N LYS A 177 -15.05 -26.80 -11.56
CA LYS A 177 -15.36 -26.20 -12.87
C LYS A 177 -16.85 -25.87 -12.97
N GLU A 178 -17.71 -26.73 -12.37
CA GLU A 178 -19.15 -26.53 -12.28
C GLU A 178 -19.58 -26.55 -10.80
N LEU A 179 -20.66 -25.83 -10.47
CA LEU A 179 -21.13 -25.74 -9.07
C LEU A 179 -21.52 -27.11 -8.47
N ASP A 180 -21.99 -28.02 -9.31
CA ASP A 180 -22.44 -29.38 -8.90
C ASP A 180 -21.29 -30.39 -8.81
N ASP A 181 -20.06 -30.00 -9.19
CA ASP A 181 -18.89 -30.87 -9.11
C ASP A 181 -18.55 -31.24 -7.65
N PRO A 182 -17.91 -32.40 -7.40
CA PRO A 182 -17.51 -32.81 -6.05
C PRO A 182 -16.40 -31.90 -5.46
N GLU A 183 -16.47 -31.70 -4.15
CA GLU A 183 -15.48 -30.90 -3.38
C GLU A 183 -14.29 -31.79 -3.01
N VAL A 184 -13.24 -31.81 -3.80
CA VAL A 184 -12.09 -32.72 -3.62
C VAL A 184 -10.83 -31.94 -3.26
N ASP A 185 -10.26 -31.21 -4.22
CA ASP A 185 -8.99 -30.49 -4.10
C ASP A 185 -8.91 -29.32 -5.09
N MET A 186 -7.74 -28.70 -5.22
CA MET A 186 -7.48 -27.58 -6.14
C MET A 186 -7.14 -28.01 -7.58
N SER A 187 -7.18 -29.30 -7.90
CA SER A 187 -6.85 -29.80 -9.25
C SER A 187 -7.63 -29.10 -10.37
N PRO A 188 -8.95 -28.81 -10.24
CA PRO A 188 -9.68 -28.10 -11.30
C PRO A 188 -9.09 -26.73 -11.66
N LEU A 189 -8.58 -25.97 -10.67
CA LEU A 189 -7.93 -24.69 -10.92
C LEU A 189 -6.56 -24.88 -11.59
N PHE A 190 -5.75 -25.84 -11.13
CA PHE A 190 -4.46 -26.15 -11.78
C PHE A 190 -4.65 -26.58 -13.23
N GLU A 191 -5.62 -27.43 -13.52
CA GLU A 191 -5.93 -27.87 -14.87
C GLU A 191 -6.38 -26.71 -15.76
N THR A 192 -7.27 -25.85 -15.27
CA THR A 192 -7.72 -24.67 -16.00
C THR A 192 -6.54 -23.74 -16.32
N ILE A 193 -5.60 -23.54 -15.38
CA ILE A 193 -4.39 -22.74 -15.62
C ILE A 193 -3.55 -23.35 -16.73
N ILE A 194 -3.31 -24.66 -16.73
CA ILE A 194 -2.48 -25.34 -17.72
C ILE A 194 -3.16 -25.32 -19.09
N ASP A 195 -4.47 -25.53 -19.15
CA ASP A 195 -5.22 -25.66 -20.40
C ASP A 195 -5.47 -24.30 -21.07
N TYR A 196 -5.70 -23.25 -20.30
CA TYR A 196 -6.15 -21.95 -20.82
C TYR A 196 -5.04 -20.89 -20.92
N ILE A 197 -4.09 -20.85 -20.00
CA ILE A 197 -2.98 -19.90 -20.08
C ILE A 197 -1.97 -20.36 -21.12
N PRO A 198 -1.57 -19.49 -22.08
CA PRO A 198 -0.65 -19.86 -23.12
C PRO A 198 0.74 -20.20 -22.59
N GLU A 199 1.42 -21.09 -23.31
CA GLU A 199 2.83 -21.38 -23.07
C GLU A 199 3.70 -20.19 -23.48
N PRO A 200 4.74 -19.85 -22.72
CA PRO A 200 5.74 -18.88 -23.16
C PRO A 200 6.35 -19.30 -24.50
N GLU A 201 6.40 -18.38 -25.46
CA GLU A 201 6.94 -18.62 -26.79
C GLU A 201 8.17 -17.75 -27.08
N GLY A 202 9.21 -18.31 -27.63
CA GLY A 202 10.40 -17.55 -28.03
C GLY A 202 11.47 -18.42 -28.68
N ASP A 203 12.60 -17.81 -29.03
CA ASP A 203 13.73 -18.50 -29.63
C ASP A 203 14.87 -18.64 -28.59
N PRO A 204 15.15 -19.87 -28.11
CA PRO A 204 16.19 -20.11 -27.11
C PRO A 204 17.62 -19.86 -27.63
N ASP A 205 17.81 -19.89 -28.93
CA ASP A 205 19.11 -19.66 -29.58
C ASP A 205 19.29 -18.20 -30.04
N ALA A 206 18.27 -17.36 -29.82
CA ALA A 206 18.37 -15.93 -30.13
C ALA A 206 19.21 -15.19 -29.07
N GLU A 207 19.49 -13.93 -29.33
CA GLU A 207 20.19 -13.07 -28.40
C GLU A 207 19.38 -12.86 -27.10
N THR A 208 20.08 -12.94 -25.99
CA THR A 208 19.45 -12.83 -24.66
C THR A 208 18.81 -11.48 -24.44
N GLN A 209 17.55 -11.49 -23.99
CA GLN A 209 16.84 -10.30 -23.49
C GLN A 209 16.04 -10.67 -22.24
N VAL A 210 16.28 -9.92 -21.14
CA VAL A 210 15.58 -10.07 -19.86
C VAL A 210 15.20 -8.68 -19.36
N LEU A 211 13.90 -8.39 -19.30
CA LEU A 211 13.40 -7.15 -18.69
C LEU A 211 13.35 -7.31 -17.17
N ILE A 212 14.05 -6.44 -16.45
CA ILE A 212 13.99 -6.40 -14.98
C ILE A 212 12.72 -5.67 -14.54
N SER A 213 11.78 -6.41 -13.99
CA SER A 213 10.46 -5.93 -13.59
C SER A 213 10.34 -5.65 -12.09
N THR A 214 11.07 -6.40 -11.25
CA THR A 214 11.11 -6.19 -9.80
C THR A 214 12.55 -6.26 -9.27
N ILE A 215 12.78 -5.62 -8.13
CA ILE A 215 14.06 -5.69 -7.42
C ILE A 215 13.82 -6.16 -6.01
N ASP A 216 14.69 -7.05 -5.56
CA ASP A 216 14.81 -7.44 -4.18
C ASP A 216 16.22 -7.08 -3.66
N TYR A 217 16.40 -7.11 -2.37
CA TYR A 217 17.67 -6.78 -1.74
C TYR A 217 18.03 -7.79 -0.67
N ASN A 218 19.28 -8.21 -0.67
CA ASN A 218 19.85 -9.06 0.37
C ASN A 218 21.19 -8.47 0.82
N GLU A 219 21.40 -8.38 2.12
CA GLU A 219 22.62 -7.76 2.70
C GLU A 219 23.92 -8.42 2.23
N PHE A 220 23.88 -9.72 1.88
CA PHE A 220 25.07 -10.48 1.47
C PHE A 220 25.39 -10.40 -0.02
N VAL A 221 24.35 -10.31 -0.87
CA VAL A 221 24.50 -10.34 -2.33
C VAL A 221 24.13 -9.01 -2.99
N GLY A 222 23.63 -8.05 -2.22
CA GLY A 222 23.19 -6.76 -2.72
C GLY A 222 21.85 -6.82 -3.43
N ARG A 223 21.67 -5.98 -4.45
CA ARG A 223 20.45 -5.94 -5.28
C ARG A 223 20.31 -7.21 -6.11
N ILE A 224 19.10 -7.69 -6.22
CA ILE A 224 18.69 -8.85 -7.01
C ILE A 224 17.61 -8.40 -7.98
N GLY A 225 17.92 -8.38 -9.27
CA GLY A 225 16.96 -8.10 -10.32
C GLY A 225 16.15 -9.34 -10.65
N ILE A 226 14.83 -9.19 -10.75
CA ILE A 226 13.91 -10.27 -11.11
C ILE A 226 13.20 -9.90 -12.41
N GLY A 227 13.17 -10.84 -13.35
CA GLY A 227 12.54 -10.66 -14.65
C GLY A 227 12.29 -11.96 -15.39
N LYS A 228 11.47 -11.90 -16.43
CA LYS A 228 11.24 -13.03 -17.36
C LYS A 228 12.28 -12.98 -18.48
N ILE A 229 12.77 -14.14 -18.89
CA ILE A 229 13.59 -14.26 -20.09
C ILE A 229 12.67 -14.24 -21.30
N ASP A 230 12.68 -13.12 -22.05
CA ASP A 230 11.81 -12.92 -23.21
C ASP A 230 12.42 -13.53 -24.48
N SER A 231 13.75 -13.61 -24.56
CA SER A 231 14.48 -14.16 -25.72
C SER A 231 15.80 -14.77 -25.27
N GLY A 232 16.23 -15.83 -25.97
CA GLY A 232 17.51 -16.46 -25.75
C GLY A 232 17.60 -17.29 -24.48
N SER A 233 18.81 -17.37 -23.96
CA SER A 233 19.13 -18.05 -22.70
C SER A 233 20.12 -17.26 -21.88
N LEU A 234 20.05 -17.41 -20.55
CA LEU A 234 20.96 -16.77 -19.60
C LEU A 234 21.80 -17.81 -18.88
N LYS A 235 23.11 -17.55 -18.73
CA LYS A 235 24.05 -18.47 -18.09
C LYS A 235 24.79 -17.77 -16.96
N LEU A 236 25.18 -18.54 -15.96
CA LEU A 236 26.06 -18.09 -14.89
C LEU A 236 27.38 -17.58 -15.48
N ASN A 237 27.90 -16.46 -14.96
CA ASN A 237 29.11 -15.80 -15.45
C ASN A 237 29.07 -15.28 -16.90
N GLN A 238 27.91 -15.20 -17.52
CA GLN A 238 27.73 -14.60 -18.84
C GLN A 238 28.03 -13.10 -18.81
N ASP A 239 28.75 -12.60 -19.82
CA ASP A 239 28.93 -11.18 -20.06
C ASP A 239 27.68 -10.64 -20.76
N CYS A 240 27.11 -9.57 -20.23
CA CYS A 240 25.90 -8.94 -20.70
C CYS A 240 26.06 -7.42 -20.73
N VAL A 241 25.10 -6.76 -21.37
CA VAL A 241 24.97 -5.30 -21.38
C VAL A 241 23.60 -4.92 -20.83
N ILE A 242 23.59 -3.95 -19.92
CA ILE A 242 22.35 -3.31 -19.48
C ILE A 242 22.04 -2.13 -20.37
N VAL A 243 20.80 -2.08 -20.85
CA VAL A 243 20.24 -0.97 -21.64
C VAL A 243 18.89 -0.61 -21.06
N ASN A 244 18.56 0.69 -21.03
CA ASN A 244 17.28 1.18 -20.55
C ASN A 244 16.50 1.86 -21.68
N HIS A 245 15.21 1.54 -21.85
CA HIS A 245 14.39 2.10 -22.93
C HIS A 245 14.29 3.63 -22.91
N HIS A 246 14.31 4.24 -21.69
CA HIS A 246 14.24 5.70 -21.51
C HIS A 246 15.58 6.41 -21.57
N ASP A 247 16.70 5.66 -21.57
CA ASP A 247 18.06 6.20 -21.63
C ASP A 247 18.96 5.26 -22.47
N PRO A 248 18.65 5.08 -23.76
CA PRO A 248 19.31 4.09 -24.60
C PRO A 248 20.79 4.35 -24.84
N ASP A 249 21.26 5.58 -24.62
CA ASP A 249 22.66 5.95 -24.79
C ASP A 249 23.55 5.47 -23.63
N LYS A 250 22.96 5.16 -22.48
CA LYS A 250 23.69 4.65 -21.32
C LYS A 250 23.73 3.13 -21.30
N MET A 251 24.75 2.57 -21.93
CA MET A 251 25.00 1.13 -21.92
C MET A 251 26.06 0.80 -20.88
N LYS A 252 25.81 -0.24 -20.06
CA LYS A 252 26.74 -0.72 -19.04
C LYS A 252 27.03 -2.20 -19.23
N LYS A 253 28.32 -2.53 -19.41
CA LYS A 253 28.77 -3.94 -19.42
C LYS A 253 28.74 -4.50 -18.01
N VAL A 254 28.15 -5.67 -17.86
CA VAL A 254 27.96 -6.37 -16.59
C VAL A 254 28.23 -7.86 -16.76
N LYS A 255 28.45 -8.54 -15.64
CA LYS A 255 28.60 -9.98 -15.60
C LYS A 255 27.62 -10.57 -14.59
N ILE A 256 26.99 -11.67 -14.96
CA ILE A 256 26.07 -12.39 -14.09
C ILE A 256 26.84 -13.04 -12.95
N GLY A 257 26.64 -12.56 -11.72
CA GLY A 257 27.31 -13.11 -10.54
C GLY A 257 26.66 -14.40 -10.06
N LYS A 258 25.33 -14.40 -9.94
CA LYS A 258 24.53 -15.59 -9.61
C LYS A 258 23.21 -15.55 -10.36
N LEU A 259 22.71 -16.72 -10.72
CA LEU A 259 21.44 -16.92 -11.41
C LEU A 259 20.57 -17.88 -10.59
N TYR A 260 19.35 -17.49 -10.32
CA TYR A 260 18.38 -18.28 -9.57
C TYR A 260 17.08 -18.45 -10.35
N VAL A 261 16.40 -19.56 -10.09
CA VAL A 261 15.00 -19.82 -10.45
C VAL A 261 14.18 -20.04 -9.18
N PHE A 262 12.87 -19.92 -9.28
CA PHE A 262 11.98 -20.15 -8.15
C PHE A 262 11.57 -21.62 -8.09
N ASP A 263 11.59 -22.19 -6.89
CA ASP A 263 11.10 -23.52 -6.54
C ASP A 263 10.39 -23.44 -5.18
N GLY A 264 9.08 -23.51 -5.19
CA GLY A 264 8.27 -23.11 -4.05
C GLY A 264 8.57 -21.67 -3.68
N LEU A 265 8.81 -21.44 -2.41
CA LEU A 265 9.18 -20.12 -1.85
C LEU A 265 10.69 -19.84 -1.92
N LYS A 266 11.48 -20.79 -2.41
CA LYS A 266 12.95 -20.69 -2.39
C LYS A 266 13.49 -20.27 -3.75
N ARG A 267 14.63 -19.60 -3.71
CA ARG A 267 15.47 -19.36 -4.88
C ARG A 267 16.53 -20.44 -4.97
N VAL A 268 16.56 -21.15 -6.05
CA VAL A 268 17.52 -22.23 -6.32
C VAL A 268 18.53 -21.74 -7.36
N GLU A 269 19.82 -21.82 -7.02
CA GLU A 269 20.91 -21.43 -7.93
C GLU A 269 21.00 -22.41 -9.09
N VAL A 270 21.05 -21.90 -10.34
CA VAL A 270 21.13 -22.69 -11.56
C VAL A 270 22.28 -22.22 -12.44
N GLN A 271 22.78 -23.12 -13.30
CA GLN A 271 23.85 -22.83 -14.25
C GLN A 271 23.35 -22.08 -15.48
N SER A 272 22.10 -22.32 -15.86
CA SER A 272 21.46 -21.68 -17.01
C SER A 272 19.94 -21.69 -16.87
N ALA A 273 19.29 -20.71 -17.51
CA ALA A 273 17.85 -20.64 -17.70
C ALA A 273 17.55 -20.17 -19.13
N THR A 274 16.38 -20.46 -19.65
CA THR A 274 16.00 -20.15 -21.03
C THR A 274 14.64 -19.46 -21.09
N ILE A 275 14.21 -19.09 -22.26
CA ILE A 275 12.95 -18.35 -22.52
C ILE A 275 11.79 -18.80 -21.65
N GLY A 276 10.95 -17.85 -21.25
CA GLY A 276 9.76 -18.08 -20.45
C GLY A 276 10.02 -18.28 -18.95
N GLU A 277 11.27 -18.52 -18.53
CA GLU A 277 11.59 -18.67 -17.11
C GLU A 277 11.67 -17.31 -16.42
N ILE A 278 11.13 -17.24 -15.20
CA ILE A 278 11.30 -16.08 -14.30
C ILE A 278 12.56 -16.32 -13.47
N VAL A 279 13.52 -15.44 -13.66
CA VAL A 279 14.84 -15.56 -13.03
C VAL A 279 15.11 -14.42 -12.04
N ALA A 280 15.94 -14.74 -11.04
CA ALA A 280 16.50 -13.74 -10.14
C ALA A 280 18.02 -13.69 -10.35
N ILE A 281 18.55 -12.48 -10.54
CA ILE A 281 19.92 -12.22 -10.98
C ILE A 281 20.62 -11.34 -9.94
N SER A 282 21.80 -11.73 -9.47
CA SER A 282 22.61 -10.92 -8.58
C SER A 282 24.04 -10.70 -9.10
N GLY A 283 24.78 -9.82 -8.41
CA GLY A 283 26.14 -9.44 -8.81
C GLY A 283 26.19 -8.17 -9.66
N ILE A 284 25.07 -7.46 -9.82
CA ILE A 284 24.95 -6.20 -10.55
C ILE A 284 24.46 -5.12 -9.57
N PRO A 285 25.38 -4.34 -8.94
CA PRO A 285 25.00 -3.40 -7.86
C PRO A 285 24.01 -2.32 -8.26
N ASP A 286 24.11 -1.83 -9.50
CA ASP A 286 23.32 -0.70 -10.02
C ASP A 286 22.22 -1.19 -10.99
N ILE A 287 21.66 -2.35 -10.76
CA ILE A 287 20.51 -2.83 -11.53
C ILE A 287 19.25 -2.09 -11.10
N HIS A 288 18.45 -1.65 -12.06
CA HIS A 288 17.20 -0.92 -11.82
C HIS A 288 16.02 -1.59 -12.52
N ILE A 289 14.84 -1.28 -12.04
CA ILE A 289 13.60 -1.69 -12.72
C ILE A 289 13.51 -0.97 -14.06
N GLY A 290 13.11 -1.71 -15.10
CA GLY A 290 13.07 -1.22 -16.48
C GLY A 290 14.38 -1.39 -17.24
N ASP A 291 15.45 -1.83 -16.57
CA ASP A 291 16.66 -2.22 -17.27
C ASP A 291 16.41 -3.52 -18.05
N THR A 292 16.90 -3.57 -19.28
CA THR A 292 16.94 -4.79 -20.08
C THR A 292 18.36 -5.32 -20.07
N LEU A 293 18.51 -6.56 -19.64
CA LEU A 293 19.77 -7.28 -19.72
C LEU A 293 19.85 -7.95 -21.10
N CYS A 294 20.83 -7.58 -21.91
CA CYS A 294 21.00 -8.01 -23.29
C CYS A 294 22.34 -8.71 -23.53
N SER A 295 22.39 -9.54 -24.58
CA SER A 295 23.66 -9.94 -25.18
C SER A 295 24.43 -8.72 -25.65
N PRO A 296 25.79 -8.70 -25.54
CA PRO A 296 26.61 -7.60 -26.05
C PRO A 296 26.51 -7.36 -27.56
N GLU A 297 26.13 -8.39 -28.29
CA GLU A 297 25.99 -8.41 -29.77
C GLU A 297 24.76 -7.65 -30.25
N LYS A 298 23.68 -7.65 -29.42
CA LYS A 298 22.42 -6.97 -29.74
C LYS A 298 21.85 -6.26 -28.49
N PRO A 299 22.37 -5.08 -28.14
CA PRO A 299 21.89 -4.30 -26.98
C PRO A 299 20.61 -3.55 -27.33
N GLU A 300 19.46 -4.20 -27.23
CA GLU A 300 18.14 -3.64 -27.55
C GLU A 300 17.23 -3.68 -26.32
N ALA A 301 16.79 -2.50 -25.86
CA ALA A 301 15.94 -2.39 -24.69
C ALA A 301 14.49 -2.77 -24.99
N ILE A 302 13.89 -3.55 -24.10
CA ILE A 302 12.45 -3.85 -24.14
C ILE A 302 11.68 -2.60 -23.71
N PRO A 303 10.59 -2.20 -24.41
CA PRO A 303 9.77 -1.06 -24.01
C PRO A 303 9.19 -1.24 -22.61
N PHE A 304 9.36 -0.20 -21.79
CA PHE A 304 8.96 -0.21 -20.41
C PHE A 304 8.24 1.10 -20.07
N GLN A 305 7.12 1.02 -19.34
CA GLN A 305 6.43 2.21 -18.84
C GLN A 305 7.21 2.81 -17.67
N LYS A 306 7.41 4.13 -17.72
CA LYS A 306 8.06 4.84 -16.63
C LYS A 306 7.27 4.70 -15.34
N ILE A 307 7.96 4.42 -14.24
CA ILE A 307 7.35 4.33 -12.92
C ILE A 307 6.63 5.64 -12.61
N SER A 308 5.38 5.56 -12.17
CA SER A 308 4.61 6.75 -11.80
C SER A 308 5.33 7.51 -10.68
N GLU A 309 5.39 8.83 -10.83
CA GLU A 309 6.03 9.69 -9.83
C GLU A 309 5.22 9.73 -8.52
N PRO A 310 5.88 9.95 -7.37
CA PRO A 310 5.21 10.16 -6.11
C PRO A 310 4.21 11.32 -6.16
N THR A 311 3.08 11.20 -5.48
CA THR A 311 2.02 12.22 -5.44
C THR A 311 1.97 12.97 -4.11
N ILE A 312 2.47 12.38 -3.04
CA ILE A 312 2.52 12.99 -1.71
C ILE A 312 3.93 12.96 -1.13
N SER A 313 4.21 13.88 -0.23
CA SER A 313 5.48 13.96 0.49
C SER A 313 5.26 14.30 1.96
N MET A 314 6.17 13.85 2.81
CA MET A 314 6.22 14.17 4.23
C MET A 314 7.68 14.38 4.65
N ASN A 315 7.89 15.21 5.68
CA ASN A 315 9.22 15.37 6.25
C ASN A 315 9.40 14.37 7.40
N PHE A 316 10.50 13.63 7.33
CA PHE A 316 10.99 12.74 8.39
C PHE A 316 12.15 13.45 9.07
N MET A 317 12.09 13.62 10.37
CA MET A 317 13.09 14.38 11.11
C MET A 317 13.46 13.71 12.43
N VAL A 318 14.63 14.04 12.92
CA VAL A 318 15.05 13.62 14.25
C VAL A 318 14.05 14.15 15.28
N ASN A 319 13.69 13.31 16.26
CA ASN A 319 12.85 13.74 17.36
C ASN A 319 13.66 14.63 18.31
N ASP A 320 13.27 15.89 18.43
CA ASP A 320 13.89 16.92 19.27
C ASP A 320 13.00 17.32 20.46
N SER A 321 12.00 16.49 20.80
CA SER A 321 11.11 16.72 21.91
C SER A 321 11.79 16.54 23.27
N PRO A 322 11.21 17.07 24.37
CA PRO A 322 11.73 16.85 25.73
C PRO A 322 11.78 15.38 26.17
N LEU A 323 11.04 14.48 25.50
CA LEU A 323 11.04 13.03 25.78
C LEU A 323 11.90 12.24 24.79
N ALA A 324 12.63 12.92 23.88
CA ALA A 324 13.45 12.28 22.88
C ALA A 324 14.52 11.35 23.50
N GLY A 325 14.75 10.20 22.83
CA GLY A 325 15.78 9.23 23.23
C GLY A 325 15.45 8.36 24.44
N GLN A 326 14.21 8.40 24.95
CA GLN A 326 13.81 7.57 26.08
C GLN A 326 13.33 6.17 25.67
N GLU A 327 12.82 6.01 24.46
CA GLU A 327 12.13 4.80 24.00
C GLU A 327 12.80 4.14 22.78
N GLY A 328 13.47 4.93 21.92
CA GLY A 328 14.07 4.45 20.68
C GLY A 328 15.53 4.01 20.84
N LYS A 329 15.97 3.04 20.01
CA LYS A 329 17.37 2.63 19.87
C LYS A 329 18.11 3.50 18.85
N PHE A 330 17.43 3.85 17.76
CA PHE A 330 18.00 4.58 16.62
C PHE A 330 17.39 5.98 16.59
N ILE A 331 18.14 6.96 17.13
CA ILE A 331 17.64 8.31 17.42
C ILE A 331 18.40 9.43 16.68
N THR A 332 19.45 9.09 15.91
CA THR A 332 20.31 10.09 15.27
C THR A 332 19.94 10.31 13.81
N SER A 333 20.28 11.48 13.25
CA SER A 333 20.06 11.77 11.83
C SER A 333 20.80 10.80 10.91
N ARG A 334 21.97 10.31 11.31
CA ARG A 334 22.70 9.28 10.57
C ARG A 334 21.90 7.96 10.49
N HIS A 335 21.37 7.48 11.61
CA HIS A 335 20.55 6.27 11.61
C HIS A 335 19.31 6.44 10.74
N LEU A 336 18.63 7.58 10.86
CA LEU A 336 17.44 7.90 10.07
C LEU A 336 17.78 7.95 8.57
N ARG A 337 18.86 8.64 8.22
CA ARG A 337 19.36 8.74 6.84
C ARG A 337 19.66 7.36 6.26
N ASP A 338 20.52 6.60 6.94
CA ASP A 338 20.95 5.28 6.46
C ASP A 338 19.76 4.33 6.26
N ARG A 339 18.77 4.40 7.14
CA ARG A 339 17.54 3.60 7.02
C ARG A 339 16.67 4.03 5.84
N LEU A 340 16.42 5.32 5.68
CA LEU A 340 15.59 5.85 4.58
C LEU A 340 16.24 5.58 3.22
N PHE A 341 17.54 5.78 3.09
CA PHE A 341 18.25 5.50 1.84
C PHE A 341 18.38 3.99 1.55
N ARG A 342 18.42 3.14 2.58
CA ARG A 342 18.36 1.69 2.41
C ARG A 342 17.03 1.24 1.80
N GLU A 343 15.93 1.88 2.16
CA GLU A 343 14.60 1.57 1.59
C GLU A 343 14.56 1.74 0.06
N LEU A 344 15.29 2.72 -0.49
CA LEU A 344 15.38 2.93 -1.93
C LEU A 344 16.02 1.75 -2.70
N ASN A 345 16.60 0.77 -2.01
CA ASN A 345 17.12 -0.42 -2.66
C ASN A 345 16.02 -1.40 -3.06
N THR A 346 14.91 -1.38 -2.35
CA THR A 346 13.76 -2.28 -2.56
C THR A 346 12.55 -1.53 -3.10
N ASP A 347 12.27 -0.34 -2.58
CA ASP A 347 11.13 0.47 -2.97
C ASP A 347 11.53 1.57 -3.97
N VAL A 348 11.29 1.31 -5.22
CA VAL A 348 11.60 2.24 -6.33
C VAL A 348 10.56 3.35 -6.52
N SER A 349 9.41 3.23 -5.87
CA SER A 349 8.35 4.26 -5.90
C SER A 349 8.51 5.30 -4.80
N LEU A 350 9.43 5.06 -3.87
CA LEU A 350 9.82 6.00 -2.84
C LEU A 350 10.91 6.96 -3.35
N ARG A 351 10.86 8.21 -2.93
CA ARG A 351 11.92 9.18 -3.15
C ARG A 351 12.32 9.79 -1.81
N VAL A 352 13.62 9.83 -1.55
CA VAL A 352 14.19 10.45 -0.35
C VAL A 352 15.13 11.56 -0.79
N GLU A 353 14.89 12.76 -0.28
CA GLU A 353 15.69 13.96 -0.58
C GLU A 353 16.21 14.56 0.74
N GLU A 354 17.47 14.92 0.77
CA GLU A 354 18.05 15.69 1.86
C GLU A 354 17.50 17.12 1.78
N THR A 355 17.20 17.72 2.94
CA THR A 355 16.74 19.11 3.01
C THR A 355 17.91 20.02 3.43
N GLU A 356 17.66 21.33 3.54
CA GLU A 356 18.65 22.27 4.08
C GLU A 356 19.07 21.96 5.51
N SER A 357 18.21 21.26 6.26
CA SER A 357 18.53 20.76 7.61
C SER A 357 19.08 19.34 7.54
N ALA A 358 20.24 19.12 8.14
CA ALA A 358 20.86 17.79 8.22
C ALA A 358 20.04 16.76 9.03
N ASP A 359 19.08 17.21 9.83
CA ASP A 359 18.21 16.40 10.68
C ASP A 359 16.83 16.16 10.09
N CYS A 360 16.59 16.56 8.83
CA CYS A 360 15.31 16.47 8.16
C CYS A 360 15.46 15.92 6.73
N PHE A 361 14.62 14.94 6.38
CA PHE A 361 14.59 14.30 5.06
C PHE A 361 13.18 14.42 4.49
N LYS A 362 13.07 14.83 3.24
CA LYS A 362 11.81 14.83 2.52
C LYS A 362 11.61 13.46 1.88
N VAL A 363 10.57 12.77 2.31
CA VAL A 363 10.21 11.44 1.81
C VAL A 363 8.92 11.57 1.01
N SER A 364 8.95 11.12 -0.24
CA SER A 364 7.82 11.19 -1.16
C SER A 364 7.39 9.80 -1.57
N GLY A 365 6.09 9.54 -1.56
CA GLY A 365 5.47 8.26 -1.88
C GLY A 365 4.20 8.42 -2.71
N ARG A 366 3.58 7.32 -3.09
CA ARG A 366 2.38 7.31 -3.94
C ARG A 366 1.10 7.64 -3.19
N GLY A 367 1.03 7.28 -1.89
CA GLY A 367 -0.16 7.46 -1.08
C GLY A 367 0.15 7.45 0.41
N GLU A 368 -0.85 7.79 1.23
CA GLU A 368 -0.73 7.82 2.69
C GLU A 368 -0.43 6.43 3.28
N LEU A 369 -1.06 5.38 2.74
CA LEU A 369 -0.83 4.00 3.17
C LEU A 369 0.63 3.60 2.95
N HIS A 370 1.21 3.95 1.81
CA HIS A 370 2.60 3.65 1.48
C HIS A 370 3.56 4.25 2.52
N LEU A 371 3.40 5.55 2.84
CA LEU A 371 4.24 6.22 3.84
C LEU A 371 3.96 5.71 5.27
N SER A 372 2.71 5.37 5.62
CA SER A 372 2.37 4.82 6.94
C SER A 372 2.97 3.44 7.17
N VAL A 373 3.08 2.61 6.14
CA VAL A 373 3.76 1.32 6.18
C VAL A 373 5.26 1.49 6.47
N LEU A 374 5.92 2.43 5.77
CA LEU A 374 7.32 2.75 6.03
C LEU A 374 7.54 3.20 7.48
N ILE A 375 6.69 4.10 7.97
CA ILE A 375 6.73 4.60 9.35
C ILE A 375 6.58 3.44 10.34
N GLU A 376 5.63 2.56 10.14
CA GLU A 376 5.38 1.44 11.06
C GLU A 376 6.52 0.41 11.03
N ASN A 377 7.10 0.12 9.86
CA ASN A 377 8.29 -0.72 9.75
C ASN A 377 9.46 -0.14 10.56
N MET A 378 9.76 1.14 10.39
CA MET A 378 10.83 1.81 11.12
C MET A 378 10.57 1.83 12.63
N ARG A 379 9.32 2.06 13.04
CA ARG A 379 8.90 2.02 14.44
C ARG A 379 9.19 0.65 15.08
N ARG A 380 8.83 -0.44 14.40
CA ARG A 380 9.08 -1.83 14.85
C ARG A 380 10.56 -2.19 14.88
N GLU A 381 11.36 -1.64 13.98
CA GLU A 381 12.81 -1.79 13.98
C GLU A 381 13.48 -1.06 15.17
N GLY A 382 12.77 -0.23 15.90
CA GLY A 382 13.25 0.49 17.08
C GLY A 382 13.73 1.92 16.81
N PHE A 383 13.32 2.52 15.70
CA PHE A 383 13.59 3.92 15.39
C PHE A 383 12.69 4.86 16.18
N GLU A 384 13.25 6.01 16.55
CA GLU A 384 12.53 7.14 17.11
C GLU A 384 12.78 8.37 16.23
N PHE A 385 11.71 8.98 15.74
CA PHE A 385 11.74 10.12 14.82
C PHE A 385 10.43 10.89 14.88
N ALA A 386 10.36 12.02 14.19
CA ALA A 386 9.13 12.78 14.03
C ALA A 386 8.78 12.95 12.56
N VAL A 387 7.49 13.06 12.25
CA VAL A 387 7.02 13.34 10.89
C VAL A 387 6.10 14.54 10.84
N SER A 388 6.12 15.24 9.70
CA SER A 388 5.18 16.32 9.40
C SER A 388 3.89 15.79 8.80
N LYS A 389 2.88 16.65 8.68
CA LYS A 389 1.70 16.38 7.85
C LYS A 389 2.11 16.04 6.42
N ALA A 390 1.37 15.10 5.83
CA ALA A 390 1.50 14.79 4.41
C ALA A 390 1.02 15.97 3.55
N GLU A 391 1.77 16.29 2.50
CA GLU A 391 1.45 17.33 1.54
C GLU A 391 1.50 16.76 0.13
N VAL A 392 0.58 17.19 -0.73
CA VAL A 392 0.60 16.77 -2.13
C VAL A 392 1.72 17.46 -2.90
N ILE A 393 2.26 16.76 -3.87
CA ILE A 393 3.32 17.30 -4.74
C ILE A 393 2.66 18.01 -5.90
N TYR A 394 2.86 19.31 -5.97
CA TYR A 394 2.36 20.14 -7.07
C TYR A 394 3.31 20.11 -8.27
N LYS A 395 2.74 20.18 -9.46
CA LYS A 395 3.46 20.42 -10.72
C LYS A 395 3.14 21.81 -11.27
N TYR A 396 3.92 22.26 -12.22
CA TYR A 396 3.66 23.51 -12.93
C TYR A 396 3.69 23.22 -14.43
N ASP A 397 2.69 23.76 -15.15
CA ASP A 397 2.64 23.63 -16.59
C ASP A 397 3.63 24.61 -17.29
N GLU A 398 3.69 24.53 -18.61
CA GLU A 398 4.54 25.42 -19.44
C GLU A 398 4.23 26.92 -19.24
N ARG A 399 3.05 27.26 -18.73
CA ARG A 399 2.60 28.62 -18.42
C ARG A 399 2.78 28.97 -16.94
N ASN A 400 3.51 28.15 -16.18
CA ASN A 400 3.74 28.29 -14.74
C ASN A 400 2.44 28.29 -13.90
N ARG A 401 1.40 27.63 -14.38
CA ARG A 401 0.17 27.44 -13.61
C ARG A 401 0.30 26.21 -12.74
N LYS A 402 -0.09 26.33 -11.48
CA LYS A 402 -0.04 25.27 -10.48
C LYS A 402 -1.02 24.16 -10.83
N LEU A 403 -0.52 22.94 -10.91
CA LEU A 403 -1.29 21.70 -11.10
C LEU A 403 -1.23 20.87 -9.83
N GLU A 404 -2.33 20.20 -9.52
CA GLU A 404 -2.42 19.28 -8.39
C GLU A 404 -2.81 17.87 -8.83
N PRO A 405 -2.36 16.81 -8.09
CA PRO A 405 -2.74 15.45 -8.40
C PRO A 405 -4.23 15.23 -8.13
N MET A 406 -4.89 14.53 -9.05
CA MET A 406 -6.29 14.16 -8.98
C MET A 406 -6.45 12.66 -8.77
N GLU A 407 -7.52 12.28 -8.11
CA GLU A 407 -7.94 10.90 -7.94
C GLU A 407 -9.38 10.71 -8.39
N LEU A 408 -9.64 9.56 -8.97
CA LEU A 408 -10.98 9.05 -9.19
C LEU A 408 -11.37 8.24 -7.96
N ALA A 409 -12.38 8.70 -7.22
CA ALA A 409 -12.86 8.05 -6.02
C ALA A 409 -14.17 7.33 -6.30
N TYR A 410 -14.19 6.02 -6.04
CA TYR A 410 -15.38 5.17 -6.07
C TYR A 410 -15.83 4.94 -4.63
N VAL A 411 -17.07 5.30 -4.35
CA VAL A 411 -17.62 5.29 -3.00
C VAL A 411 -18.93 4.51 -2.98
N ASP A 412 -18.91 3.33 -2.37
CA ASP A 412 -20.12 2.52 -2.15
C ASP A 412 -20.65 2.79 -0.75
N VAL A 413 -21.87 3.30 -0.67
CA VAL A 413 -22.51 3.66 0.62
C VAL A 413 -23.96 3.23 0.66
N PRO A 414 -24.47 2.82 1.84
CA PRO A 414 -25.91 2.66 2.02
C PRO A 414 -26.66 3.95 1.62
N ASP A 415 -27.82 3.81 1.01
CA ASP A 415 -28.62 4.92 0.45
C ASP A 415 -28.85 6.05 1.46
N GLU A 416 -29.00 5.73 2.75
CA GLU A 416 -29.21 6.70 3.83
C GLU A 416 -28.03 7.68 4.04
N PHE A 417 -26.77 7.28 3.66
CA PHE A 417 -25.57 8.10 3.86
C PHE A 417 -25.13 8.84 2.59
N THR A 418 -25.73 8.55 1.43
CA THR A 418 -25.35 9.10 0.12
C THR A 418 -25.28 10.63 0.13
N GLY A 419 -26.30 11.30 0.67
CA GLY A 419 -26.34 12.76 0.73
C GLY A 419 -25.23 13.38 1.59
N ALA A 420 -24.91 12.77 2.73
CA ALA A 420 -23.84 13.23 3.62
C ALA A 420 -22.45 13.11 2.96
N VAL A 421 -22.21 12.00 2.28
CA VAL A 421 -20.96 11.74 1.55
C VAL A 421 -20.78 12.69 0.38
N ILE A 422 -21.82 12.90 -0.44
CA ILE A 422 -21.79 13.85 -1.55
C ILE A 422 -21.45 15.25 -1.04
N GLN A 423 -22.12 15.70 0.01
CA GLN A 423 -21.87 17.03 0.61
C GLN A 423 -20.41 17.17 1.09
N LYS A 424 -19.88 16.14 1.75
CA LYS A 424 -18.50 16.17 2.27
C LYS A 424 -17.46 16.17 1.16
N LEU A 425 -17.55 15.24 0.19
CA LEU A 425 -16.61 15.18 -0.92
C LEU A 425 -16.65 16.46 -1.77
N THR A 426 -17.83 17.00 -2.03
CA THR A 426 -17.97 18.30 -2.74
C THR A 426 -17.33 19.44 -1.95
N SER A 427 -17.49 19.48 -0.62
CA SER A 427 -16.82 20.49 0.21
C SER A 427 -15.29 20.39 0.18
N ARG A 428 -14.76 19.20 -0.15
CA ARG A 428 -13.33 18.87 -0.33
C ARG A 428 -12.86 19.01 -1.79
N LYS A 429 -13.63 19.74 -2.63
CA LYS A 429 -13.35 20.02 -4.03
C LYS A 429 -13.53 18.82 -4.97
N GLY A 430 -14.24 17.78 -4.53
CA GLY A 430 -14.64 16.67 -5.38
C GLY A 430 -15.79 17.06 -6.30
N GLU A 431 -15.75 16.55 -7.52
CA GLU A 431 -16.80 16.71 -8.55
C GLU A 431 -17.42 15.34 -8.81
N LEU A 432 -18.74 15.24 -8.58
CA LEU A 432 -19.49 14.01 -8.84
C LEU A 432 -19.52 13.76 -10.35
N GLN A 433 -19.00 12.60 -10.77
CA GLN A 433 -18.96 12.17 -12.17
C GLN A 433 -20.13 11.23 -12.49
N GLY A 434 -20.47 10.35 -11.56
CA GLY A 434 -21.53 9.36 -11.73
C GLY A 434 -22.16 8.95 -10.41
N MET A 435 -23.39 8.46 -10.51
CA MET A 435 -24.13 7.85 -9.41
C MET A 435 -25.00 6.73 -9.95
N SER A 436 -24.84 5.52 -9.42
CA SER A 436 -25.59 4.34 -9.81
C SER A 436 -26.03 3.54 -8.58
N PRO A 437 -27.29 3.06 -8.56
CA PRO A 437 -27.70 2.14 -7.52
C PRO A 437 -26.99 0.79 -7.68
N THR A 438 -26.58 0.20 -6.57
CA THR A 438 -26.03 -1.17 -6.52
C THR A 438 -26.96 -2.09 -5.77
N ASN A 439 -26.74 -3.39 -5.87
CA ASN A 439 -27.58 -4.37 -5.18
C ASN A 439 -27.52 -4.21 -3.65
N GLY A 440 -28.64 -4.48 -2.97
CA GLY A 440 -28.70 -4.49 -1.50
C GLY A 440 -28.92 -3.14 -0.81
N GLY A 441 -29.41 -2.10 -1.52
CA GLY A 441 -29.69 -0.77 -0.91
C GLY A 441 -28.44 0.09 -0.72
N TYR A 442 -27.45 -0.09 -1.61
CA TYR A 442 -26.26 0.73 -1.70
C TYR A 442 -26.27 1.59 -2.97
N THR A 443 -25.66 2.74 -2.90
CA THR A 443 -25.42 3.63 -4.03
C THR A 443 -23.91 3.75 -4.27
N ARG A 444 -23.46 3.54 -5.50
CA ARG A 444 -22.10 3.82 -5.94
C ARG A 444 -22.00 5.26 -6.44
N LEU A 445 -21.03 5.99 -5.91
CA LEU A 445 -20.71 7.36 -6.30
C LEU A 445 -19.32 7.38 -6.93
N GLU A 446 -19.17 8.10 -8.02
CA GLU A 446 -17.88 8.33 -8.69
C GLU A 446 -17.53 9.81 -8.60
N PHE A 447 -16.35 10.12 -8.06
CA PHE A 447 -15.87 11.48 -7.87
C PHE A 447 -14.50 11.69 -8.49
N SER A 448 -14.31 12.78 -9.24
CA SER A 448 -12.98 13.31 -9.51
C SER A 448 -12.62 14.32 -8.42
N ILE A 449 -11.59 14.02 -7.61
CA ILE A 449 -11.25 14.79 -6.43
C ILE A 449 -9.73 15.03 -6.35
N PRO A 450 -9.27 16.25 -5.93
CA PRO A 450 -7.86 16.44 -5.64
C PRO A 450 -7.36 15.48 -4.55
N SER A 451 -6.19 14.84 -4.73
CA SER A 451 -5.64 13.92 -3.72
C SER A 451 -5.58 14.54 -2.32
N ARG A 452 -5.26 15.84 -2.23
CA ARG A 452 -5.32 16.56 -0.95
C ARG A 452 -6.71 16.62 -0.31
N GLY A 453 -7.78 16.48 -1.09
CA GLY A 453 -9.16 16.42 -0.59
C GLY A 453 -9.48 15.11 0.12
N LEU A 454 -8.72 14.05 -0.16
CA LEU A 454 -8.88 12.73 0.47
C LEU A 454 -8.03 12.57 1.73
N ILE A 455 -6.98 13.40 1.91
CA ILE A 455 -6.14 13.39 3.11
C ILE A 455 -7.02 13.58 4.36
N GLY A 456 -6.97 12.60 5.28
CA GLY A 456 -7.75 12.58 6.51
C GLY A 456 -9.26 12.34 6.32
N TYR A 457 -9.74 12.06 5.11
CA TYR A 457 -11.16 11.80 4.86
C TYR A 457 -11.61 10.40 5.27
N ARG A 458 -10.72 9.42 5.16
CA ARG A 458 -11.05 8.00 5.43
C ARG A 458 -11.62 7.78 6.84
N GLY A 459 -11.04 8.42 7.84
CA GLY A 459 -11.53 8.35 9.23
C GLY A 459 -12.91 8.98 9.43
N GLU A 460 -13.15 10.14 8.77
CA GLU A 460 -14.46 10.79 8.78
C GLU A 460 -15.50 9.95 8.04
N PHE A 461 -15.15 9.41 6.88
CA PHE A 461 -16.00 8.56 6.05
C PHE A 461 -16.52 7.33 6.81
N MET A 462 -15.62 6.61 7.50
CA MET A 462 -16.01 5.47 8.33
C MET A 462 -16.96 5.87 9.46
N THR A 463 -16.80 7.06 10.02
CA THR A 463 -17.71 7.57 11.05
C THR A 463 -19.08 7.93 10.47
N ASP A 464 -19.11 8.63 9.33
CA ASP A 464 -20.35 9.08 8.67
C ASP A 464 -21.19 7.92 8.15
N THR A 465 -20.54 6.85 7.69
CA THR A 465 -21.18 5.64 7.16
C THR A 465 -21.39 4.56 8.22
N LYS A 466 -21.07 4.83 9.48
CA LYS A 466 -21.11 3.87 10.61
C LYS A 466 -20.33 2.58 10.31
N GLY A 467 -19.25 2.68 9.54
CA GLY A 467 -18.41 1.56 9.13
C GLY A 467 -18.92 0.76 7.93
N ASN A 468 -20.06 1.12 7.33
CA ASN A 468 -20.67 0.38 6.22
C ASN A 468 -20.30 0.92 4.83
N GLY A 469 -19.49 1.96 4.73
CA GLY A 469 -19.07 2.52 3.45
C GLY A 469 -17.74 1.95 2.97
N ILE A 470 -17.59 1.85 1.66
CA ILE A 470 -16.34 1.46 0.99
C ILE A 470 -15.85 2.66 0.18
N LEU A 471 -14.59 3.04 0.36
CA LEU A 471 -13.94 4.13 -0.36
C LEU A 471 -12.68 3.60 -1.04
N ASN A 472 -12.69 3.58 -2.35
CA ASN A 472 -11.56 3.22 -3.20
C ASN A 472 -11.15 4.41 -4.04
N THR A 473 -9.85 4.59 -4.25
CA THR A 473 -9.32 5.69 -5.04
C THR A 473 -8.25 5.20 -6.01
N SER A 474 -8.16 5.87 -7.16
CA SER A 474 -7.10 5.64 -8.14
C SER A 474 -6.59 6.97 -8.68
N PHE A 475 -5.28 7.06 -8.91
CA PHE A 475 -4.66 8.26 -9.47
C PHE A 475 -5.15 8.53 -10.90
N ASP A 476 -5.62 9.76 -11.17
CA ASP A 476 -6.23 10.18 -12.44
C ASP A 476 -5.43 11.32 -13.13
N GLY A 477 -4.16 11.49 -12.77
CA GLY A 477 -3.32 12.51 -13.40
C GLY A 477 -3.25 13.84 -12.64
N TYR A 478 -2.94 14.92 -13.35
CA TYR A 478 -2.79 16.27 -12.80
C TYR A 478 -3.76 17.24 -13.46
N ALA A 479 -4.45 18.05 -12.66
CA ALA A 479 -5.37 19.08 -13.10
C ALA A 479 -5.04 20.45 -12.48
N PRO A 480 -5.57 21.56 -13.02
CA PRO A 480 -5.38 22.89 -12.45
C PRO A 480 -5.83 22.95 -10.98
N PHE A 481 -5.06 23.65 -10.16
CA PHE A 481 -5.32 23.81 -8.72
C PHE A 481 -6.72 24.38 -8.45
N LYS A 482 -7.55 23.68 -7.69
CA LYS A 482 -8.97 24.00 -7.39
C LYS A 482 -9.15 24.97 -6.20
N GLY A 483 -8.11 25.72 -5.84
CA GLY A 483 -8.15 26.71 -4.75
C GLY A 483 -7.93 26.11 -3.36
N GLU A 484 -7.91 26.95 -2.33
CA GLU A 484 -7.62 26.53 -0.95
C GLU A 484 -8.65 25.57 -0.38
N LEU A 485 -8.19 24.66 0.48
CA LEU A 485 -8.99 23.68 1.20
C LEU A 485 -8.69 23.78 2.70
N SER A 486 -9.73 23.85 3.52
CA SER A 486 -9.58 23.77 4.97
C SER A 486 -9.68 22.31 5.40
N TYR A 487 -8.58 21.75 5.89
CA TYR A 487 -8.49 20.32 6.26
C TYR A 487 -9.14 20.01 7.59
N ARG A 488 -8.89 20.81 8.62
CA ARG A 488 -9.36 20.56 9.97
C ARG A 488 -10.16 21.75 10.48
N LYS A 489 -11.41 21.49 10.93
CA LYS A 489 -12.31 22.49 11.52
C LYS A 489 -12.17 22.60 13.03
N THR A 490 -11.37 21.73 13.65
CA THR A 490 -11.19 21.59 15.09
C THR A 490 -9.77 21.95 15.50
N GLY A 491 -9.59 22.55 16.67
CA GLY A 491 -8.29 22.87 17.23
C GLY A 491 -7.71 21.73 18.07
N SER A 492 -6.55 21.97 18.65
CA SER A 492 -5.85 21.08 19.57
C SER A 492 -5.97 21.54 21.02
N LEU A 493 -6.09 20.58 21.94
CA LEU A 493 -5.86 20.81 23.36
C LEU A 493 -4.37 20.60 23.63
N ILE A 494 -3.68 21.66 24.06
CA ILE A 494 -2.22 21.69 24.19
C ILE A 494 -1.83 21.71 25.65
N ALA A 495 -0.92 20.84 26.07
CA ALA A 495 -0.37 20.84 27.41
C ALA A 495 0.42 22.14 27.67
N PHE A 496 0.09 22.84 28.75
CA PHE A 496 0.71 24.11 29.12
C PHE A 496 2.09 23.95 29.76
N GLU A 497 2.28 22.91 30.58
CA GLU A 497 3.51 22.67 31.33
C GLU A 497 3.97 21.21 31.22
N ALA A 498 5.22 20.96 31.60
CA ALA A 498 5.78 19.61 31.67
C ALA A 498 5.42 18.96 33.01
N GLY A 499 5.13 17.67 33.01
CA GLY A 499 4.81 16.90 34.21
C GLY A 499 4.15 15.56 33.87
N GLU A 500 3.39 15.06 34.83
CA GLU A 500 2.58 13.86 34.68
C GLU A 500 1.10 14.23 34.75
N SER A 501 0.29 13.68 33.83
CA SER A 501 -1.14 13.94 33.81
C SER A 501 -1.84 13.30 35.01
N ILE A 502 -2.67 14.05 35.69
CA ILE A 502 -3.39 13.60 36.87
C ILE A 502 -4.90 13.70 36.70
N THR A 503 -5.64 12.84 37.40
CA THR A 503 -7.09 12.72 37.30
C THR A 503 -7.81 14.07 37.44
N TYR A 504 -7.41 14.93 38.38
CA TYR A 504 -8.03 16.23 38.55
C TYR A 504 -7.80 17.20 37.39
N GLY A 505 -6.58 17.22 36.84
CA GLY A 505 -6.24 18.03 35.66
C GLY A 505 -7.03 17.57 34.43
N LEU A 506 -7.09 16.26 34.22
CA LEU A 506 -7.83 15.65 33.09
C LEU A 506 -9.35 15.86 33.22
N PHE A 507 -9.91 15.77 34.43
CA PHE A 507 -11.33 16.03 34.69
C PHE A 507 -11.74 17.43 34.24
N ASN A 508 -10.94 18.44 34.55
CA ASN A 508 -11.20 19.81 34.10
C ASN A 508 -10.95 19.99 32.59
N ALA A 509 -10.03 19.19 32.02
CA ALA A 509 -9.67 19.27 30.61
C ALA A 509 -10.75 18.63 29.71
N GLN A 510 -11.41 17.55 30.15
CA GLN A 510 -12.44 16.85 29.34
C GLN A 510 -13.67 17.72 29.01
N GLU A 511 -13.93 18.77 29.79
CA GLU A 511 -14.98 19.76 29.49
C GLU A 511 -14.65 20.63 28.27
N ARG A 512 -13.36 20.66 27.87
CA ARG A 512 -12.85 21.47 26.74
C ARG A 512 -12.78 20.70 25.45
N GLY A 513 -12.89 19.35 25.47
CA GLY A 513 -12.85 18.51 24.31
C GLY A 513 -12.50 17.05 24.61
N THR A 514 -12.23 16.29 23.58
CA THR A 514 -11.89 14.87 23.67
C THR A 514 -10.41 14.70 23.98
N LEU A 515 -10.08 13.95 25.05
CA LEU A 515 -8.70 13.70 25.45
C LEU A 515 -8.11 12.48 24.70
N PHE A 516 -6.81 12.53 24.45
CA PHE A 516 -6.03 11.44 23.84
C PHE A 516 -5.20 10.67 24.86
N ILE A 517 -5.06 11.17 26.06
CA ILE A 517 -4.25 10.61 27.14
C ILE A 517 -5.08 10.35 28.38
N GLY A 518 -4.67 9.33 29.15
CA GLY A 518 -5.20 9.03 30.49
C GLY A 518 -4.31 9.59 31.61
N PRO A 519 -4.62 9.26 32.90
CA PRO A 519 -3.77 9.60 34.04
C PRO A 519 -2.41 8.87 33.98
N GLY A 520 -1.39 9.49 34.59
CA GLY A 520 -0.06 8.87 34.69
C GLY A 520 0.81 9.00 33.44
N VAL A 521 0.39 9.78 32.44
CA VAL A 521 1.14 9.99 31.21
C VAL A 521 2.06 11.21 31.35
N LYS A 522 3.35 11.03 31.01
CA LYS A 522 4.30 12.15 30.95
C LYS A 522 3.94 13.09 29.81
N VAL A 523 3.85 14.36 30.10
CA VAL A 523 3.55 15.42 29.12
C VAL A 523 4.58 16.54 29.21
N TYR A 524 4.68 17.33 28.17
CA TYR A 524 5.51 18.54 28.13
C TYR A 524 4.78 19.69 27.46
N SER A 525 5.24 20.91 27.68
CA SER A 525 4.65 22.11 27.07
C SER A 525 4.67 22.01 25.53
N GLY A 526 3.52 22.23 24.89
CA GLY A 526 3.38 22.10 23.44
C GLY A 526 2.95 20.72 22.96
N MET A 527 2.88 19.70 23.81
CA MET A 527 2.31 18.39 23.47
C MET A 527 0.80 18.51 23.30
N VAL A 528 0.25 17.91 22.25
CA VAL A 528 -1.20 17.84 21.99
C VAL A 528 -1.77 16.65 22.76
N VAL A 529 -2.68 16.94 23.68
CA VAL A 529 -3.25 15.94 24.61
C VAL A 529 -4.74 15.71 24.37
N GLY A 530 -5.31 16.38 23.37
CA GLY A 530 -6.71 16.20 22.99
C GLY A 530 -7.13 17.08 21.83
N GLN A 531 -8.39 16.93 21.42
CA GLN A 531 -9.06 17.66 20.35
C GLN A 531 -10.06 18.65 20.92
N SER A 532 -9.96 19.92 20.51
CA SER A 532 -10.95 20.95 20.81
C SER A 532 -12.11 20.88 19.81
N PRO A 533 -13.37 21.04 20.23
CA PRO A 533 -14.51 21.16 19.32
C PRO A 533 -14.50 22.49 18.55
N LYS A 534 -13.73 23.47 18.99
CA LYS A 534 -13.57 24.78 18.34
C LYS A 534 -12.38 24.75 17.40
N ALA A 535 -12.37 25.62 16.40
CA ALA A 535 -11.27 25.75 15.44
C ALA A 535 -9.96 26.26 16.07
N GLU A 536 -10.04 26.87 17.24
CA GLU A 536 -8.88 27.44 17.93
C GLU A 536 -8.24 26.41 18.88
N ASP A 537 -6.91 26.47 18.95
CA ASP A 537 -6.13 25.70 19.92
C ASP A 537 -6.34 26.25 21.33
N ILE A 538 -6.42 25.36 22.29
CA ILE A 538 -6.64 25.70 23.70
C ILE A 538 -5.50 25.14 24.56
N GLU A 539 -4.79 26.00 25.25
CA GLU A 539 -3.80 25.58 26.25
C GLU A 539 -4.51 25.14 27.55
N ILE A 540 -4.18 23.94 28.02
CA ILE A 540 -4.77 23.33 29.22
C ILE A 540 -3.69 22.78 30.13
N ASN A 541 -3.98 22.79 31.44
CA ASN A 541 -3.08 22.19 32.43
C ASN A 541 -3.62 20.85 32.91
N VAL A 542 -3.04 19.76 32.37
CA VAL A 542 -3.39 18.38 32.75
C VAL A 542 -2.62 17.87 33.97
N CYS A 543 -1.59 18.60 34.42
CA CYS A 543 -0.80 18.29 35.63
C CYS A 543 -1.33 18.98 36.90
N LYS A 544 -2.43 19.73 36.78
CA LYS A 544 -2.96 20.54 37.90
C LYS A 544 -3.47 19.66 39.03
N THR A 545 -2.90 19.82 40.22
CA THR A 545 -3.34 19.18 41.47
C THR A 545 -4.54 19.87 42.09
N LYS A 546 -5.39 19.12 42.78
CA LYS A 546 -6.45 19.70 43.61
C LYS A 546 -5.80 20.38 44.83
N LYS A 547 -6.00 21.69 44.99
CA LYS A 547 -5.55 22.37 46.21
C LYS A 547 -6.36 21.85 47.39
N LEU A 548 -5.69 21.23 48.35
CA LEU A 548 -6.29 20.83 49.61
C LEU A 548 -6.54 22.11 50.43
N THR A 549 -7.80 22.39 50.75
CA THR A 549 -8.18 23.44 51.70
C THR A 549 -8.68 22.77 52.99
N ASN A 550 -8.22 23.24 54.15
CA ASN A 550 -8.53 22.68 55.48
C ASN A 550 -10.01 22.74 55.90
N THR A 551 -10.91 23.20 55.04
CA THR A 551 -12.32 23.46 55.34
C THR A 551 -13.31 22.48 54.71
N ARG A 552 -12.86 21.41 54.06
CA ARG A 552 -13.78 20.40 53.46
C ARG A 552 -13.81 19.15 54.31
N SER A 553 -15.04 18.70 54.66
CA SER A 553 -15.27 17.42 55.30
C SER A 553 -14.87 16.27 54.35
N SER A 554 -14.24 15.21 54.88
CA SER A 554 -13.75 14.03 54.16
C SER A 554 -14.84 13.21 53.44
N SER A 555 -16.13 13.54 53.65
CA SER A 555 -17.28 12.85 53.03
C SER A 555 -17.77 13.47 51.72
N ALA A 556 -17.14 14.54 51.21
CA ALA A 556 -17.62 15.27 50.01
C ALA A 556 -16.75 15.05 48.76
N ASP A 557 -15.85 14.07 48.75
CA ASP A 557 -15.08 13.75 47.56
C ASP A 557 -15.88 12.73 46.68
N GLU A 558 -16.77 13.25 45.82
CA GLU A 558 -17.29 12.44 44.71
C GLU A 558 -16.14 11.94 43.84
N ALA A 559 -16.17 10.65 43.50
CA ALA A 559 -15.19 10.08 42.62
C ALA A 559 -15.25 10.78 41.25
N LEU A 560 -14.15 11.41 40.84
CA LEU A 560 -14.05 12.07 39.55
C LEU A 560 -14.15 11.01 38.42
N LYS A 561 -15.22 11.06 37.63
CA LYS A 561 -15.42 10.19 36.48
C LYS A 561 -14.72 10.79 35.27
N LEU A 562 -13.72 10.10 34.76
CA LEU A 562 -13.09 10.43 33.48
C LEU A 562 -13.77 9.68 32.35
N VAL A 563 -13.99 10.38 31.25
CA VAL A 563 -14.34 9.74 29.96
C VAL A 563 -13.10 9.03 29.46
N PRO A 564 -13.19 7.76 28.97
CA PRO A 564 -12.05 7.06 28.39
C PRO A 564 -11.38 7.91 27.29
N PRO A 565 -10.05 8.01 27.27
CA PRO A 565 -9.34 8.76 26.24
C PRO A 565 -9.50 8.08 24.88
N LYS A 566 -9.54 8.87 23.82
CA LYS A 566 -9.49 8.38 22.45
C LYS A 566 -8.04 8.03 22.11
N ILE A 567 -7.71 6.75 22.16
CA ILE A 567 -6.40 6.26 21.71
C ILE A 567 -6.44 6.17 20.18
N MET A 568 -5.53 6.90 19.52
CA MET A 568 -5.46 6.96 18.05
C MET A 568 -4.43 5.98 17.51
N SER A 569 -4.75 5.33 16.37
CA SER A 569 -3.79 4.57 15.58
C SER A 569 -2.79 5.51 14.89
N LEU A 570 -1.75 4.95 14.26
CA LEU A 570 -0.78 5.72 13.48
C LEU A 570 -1.48 6.54 12.39
N GLU A 571 -2.36 5.91 11.63
CA GLU A 571 -3.12 6.55 10.55
C GLU A 571 -3.99 7.68 11.09
N GLN A 572 -4.71 7.44 12.18
CA GLN A 572 -5.55 8.46 12.82
C GLN A 572 -4.73 9.65 13.34
N CYS A 573 -3.49 9.40 13.80
CA CYS A 573 -2.58 10.49 14.18
C CYS A 573 -2.11 11.29 12.97
N LEU A 574 -1.75 10.60 11.86
CA LEU A 574 -1.32 11.24 10.62
C LEU A 574 -2.45 12.09 10.00
N ASP A 575 -3.68 11.59 10.04
CA ASP A 575 -4.88 12.32 9.60
C ASP A 575 -5.17 13.55 10.46
N PHE A 576 -4.89 13.45 11.78
CA PHE A 576 -5.23 14.50 12.73
C PHE A 576 -4.25 15.68 12.68
N ILE A 577 -2.93 15.44 12.51
CA ILE A 577 -1.91 16.50 12.58
C ILE A 577 -2.17 17.62 11.56
N ASP A 578 -1.90 18.86 11.97
CA ASP A 578 -1.97 20.03 11.11
C ASP A 578 -0.58 20.52 10.68
N THR A 579 -0.53 21.51 9.80
CA THR A 579 0.71 22.05 9.21
C THR A 579 1.69 22.60 10.24
N ASP A 580 1.22 23.02 11.42
CA ASP A 580 2.01 23.52 12.54
C ASP A 580 2.27 22.45 13.62
N GLU A 581 1.93 21.19 13.34
CA GLU A 581 2.09 20.05 14.23
C GLU A 581 3.07 19.02 13.67
N LEU A 582 3.58 18.17 14.55
CA LEU A 582 4.41 17.01 14.24
C LEU A 582 3.90 15.81 15.01
N LEU A 583 4.08 14.63 14.43
CA LEU A 583 3.86 13.36 15.09
C LEU A 583 5.21 12.76 15.50
N GLU A 584 5.43 12.59 16.80
CA GLU A 584 6.55 11.81 17.33
C GLU A 584 6.20 10.33 17.27
N ILE A 585 7.11 9.56 16.74
CA ILE A 585 6.99 8.13 16.55
C ILE A 585 8.11 7.46 17.31
N THR A 586 7.74 6.59 18.24
CA THR A 586 8.67 5.78 19.01
C THR A 586 8.22 4.32 18.97
N PRO A 587 9.05 3.35 19.35
CA PRO A 587 8.63 1.95 19.39
C PRO A 587 7.37 1.69 20.23
N THR A 588 7.16 2.47 21.27
CA THR A 588 6.07 2.25 22.25
C THR A 588 4.97 3.31 22.23
N SER A 589 5.24 4.50 21.69
CA SER A 589 4.33 5.66 21.82
C SER A 589 4.18 6.44 20.52
N LEU A 590 2.99 7.02 20.33
CA LEU A 590 2.68 8.02 19.30
C LEU A 590 2.25 9.30 20.04
N ARG A 591 2.95 10.41 19.81
CA ARG A 591 2.67 11.69 20.47
C ARG A 591 2.58 12.82 19.46
N ILE A 592 1.51 13.55 19.49
CA ILE A 592 1.35 14.75 18.64
C ILE A 592 1.87 15.96 19.42
N ARG A 593 2.60 16.85 18.76
CA ARG A 593 3.09 18.08 19.35
C ARG A 593 3.06 19.25 18.38
N LYS A 594 3.09 20.44 18.89
CA LYS A 594 3.33 21.65 18.07
C LYS A 594 4.79 21.71 17.61
N LYS A 595 5.03 22.24 16.41
CA LYS A 595 6.39 22.53 15.90
C LYS A 595 7.12 23.49 16.82
N ILE A 596 6.43 24.52 17.30
CA ILE A 596 6.95 25.51 18.26
C ILE A 596 6.41 25.15 19.63
N LEU A 597 7.27 24.64 20.52
CA LEU A 597 6.87 24.20 21.86
C LEU A 597 6.61 25.37 22.81
N ASP A 598 7.38 26.46 22.70
CA ASP A 598 7.22 27.66 23.56
C ASP A 598 5.91 28.40 23.26
N PRO A 599 5.05 28.61 24.25
CA PRO A 599 3.75 29.27 24.06
C PRO A 599 3.86 30.72 23.54
N THR A 600 4.91 31.44 23.98
CA THR A 600 5.10 32.85 23.61
C THR A 600 5.54 32.96 22.14
N LEU A 601 6.48 32.11 21.73
CA LEU A 601 6.93 32.05 20.35
C LEU A 601 5.81 31.59 19.42
N ARG A 602 4.97 30.64 19.85
CA ARG A 602 3.79 30.17 19.13
C ARG A 602 2.81 31.30 18.84
N LYS A 603 2.47 32.10 19.88
CA LYS A 603 1.58 33.26 19.73
C LYS A 603 2.15 34.32 18.79
N ARG A 604 3.47 34.60 18.87
CA ARG A 604 4.14 35.54 17.93
C ARG A 604 4.08 35.05 16.48
N ALA A 605 4.33 33.77 16.25
CA ALA A 605 4.25 33.17 14.91
C ALA A 605 2.84 33.23 14.33
N MET A 606 1.80 33.00 15.14
CA MET A 606 0.39 33.15 14.72
C MET A 606 0.03 34.58 14.31
N ILE A 607 0.50 35.56 15.06
CA ILE A 607 0.26 37.00 14.77
C ILE A 607 0.98 37.38 13.46
N SER A 608 2.21 36.95 13.27
CA SER A 608 2.97 37.21 12.05
C SER A 608 2.29 36.60 10.80
N LYS A 609 1.76 35.37 10.88
CA LYS A 609 0.99 34.74 9.81
C LYS A 609 -0.28 35.53 9.45
N LYS A 610 -1.05 36.00 10.46
CA LYS A 610 -2.26 36.80 10.25
C LYS A 610 -1.99 38.17 9.62
N SER A 611 -0.79 38.73 9.75
CA SER A 611 -0.41 40.00 9.16
C SER A 611 0.11 39.87 7.71
N GLN A 612 0.37 38.64 7.24
CA GLN A 612 0.83 38.35 5.87
C GLN A 612 -0.29 37.85 4.93
N MET A 613 -1.45 37.48 5.50
CA MET A 613 -2.71 37.19 4.80
C MET A 613 -3.54 38.48 4.63
#